data_dc73ed42243a78556a22fd6fa8813d01
#
_entry.id   dc73ed42243a78556a22fd6fa8813d01
#
_cell.length_a   1.000
_cell.length_b   1.000
_cell.length_c   1.000
_cell.angle_alpha   90.00
_cell.angle_beta   90.00
_cell.angle_gamma   90.00
#
_symmetry.space_group_name_H-M   'P 1'
#
loop_
_entity.id
_entity.type
_entity.pdbx_description
1 polymer ?
#
loop_
_entity_poly.entity_id
_entity_poly.type
_entity_poly.pdbx_seq_one_letter_code
_entity_poly.pdbx_strand_id
1 'polypeptide(L)'
;MKMMRWLTILMCLPLVAVRGHDFAFTSGRSALCIPFDAGNRHVAFKARLNDQEGMWLALDTGAGASVLDEKRAASLGLETHGTQHALGSGGAAEGSTVHGVDVTLPGFQLLDQTMGTLALGSLAAQAGRPLDGILGHPLFSRCVVEIDYARQCVSLFDPAEYEYRGPGVAVPITFKENLPYVKARVVLPDGRSISGKFVIDTGASTSLMLSPDPVDREGVMSSLGKTMAVKSLGVGGATEVRLARVSKLELGGFSLDRPITALQPPGSGRISAEGTIGNIGGGILSRFKVIFDYSRRRMILEPGPDIARPFEADMSGLGLATAPPDFRRVTVVRVVDGSPALESGIQAGDEIESVDGTPAGEIGLAALRERLKLDGQDLRLELRRGTERIALALRTRRMI
;
A
#
# COMPACT_ATOMS: atom_id res chain seq x y z
N MET A 1 46.04 -59.33 -42.72
CA MET A 1 44.65 -58.79 -42.49
C MET A 1 44.60 -58.10 -41.14
N LYS A 2 44.78 -56.79 -41.09
CA LYS A 2 44.72 -56.01 -39.86
C LYS A 2 43.34 -55.35 -39.76
N MET A 3 42.52 -55.73 -38.80
CA MET A 3 41.25 -55.13 -38.49
C MET A 3 41.49 -53.81 -37.72
N MET A 4 41.08 -52.69 -38.32
CA MET A 4 41.10 -51.36 -37.76
C MET A 4 39.84 -51.12 -36.92
N ARG A 5 39.97 -51.07 -35.59
CA ARG A 5 38.89 -50.76 -34.65
C ARG A 5 38.68 -49.24 -34.67
N TRP A 6 37.51 -48.80 -35.13
CA TRP A 6 37.05 -47.44 -34.96
C TRP A 6 36.58 -47.21 -33.52
N LEU A 7 37.23 -46.31 -32.82
CA LEU A 7 36.87 -45.84 -31.50
C LEU A 7 35.95 -44.64 -31.67
N THR A 8 34.62 -44.83 -31.44
CA THR A 8 33.67 -43.75 -31.42
C THR A 8 33.77 -43.03 -30.08
N ILE A 9 34.34 -41.81 -30.09
CA ILE A 9 34.37 -40.92 -28.92
C ILE A 9 33.01 -40.26 -28.84
N LEU A 10 32.22 -40.67 -27.83
CA LEU A 10 30.97 -40.00 -27.46
C LEU A 10 31.33 -38.74 -26.65
N MET A 11 31.24 -37.59 -27.31
CA MET A 11 31.48 -36.29 -26.68
C MET A 11 30.24 -35.95 -25.85
N CYS A 12 30.26 -36.22 -24.54
CA CYS A 12 29.29 -35.68 -23.58
C CYS A 12 29.52 -34.18 -23.47
N LEU A 13 28.72 -33.40 -24.17
CA LEU A 13 28.59 -31.96 -23.90
C LEU A 13 27.91 -31.79 -22.51
N PRO A 14 28.46 -31.00 -21.62
CA PRO A 14 27.76 -30.70 -20.37
C PRO A 14 26.51 -29.90 -20.74
N LEU A 15 25.32 -30.37 -20.28
CA LEU A 15 24.12 -29.57 -20.26
C LEU A 15 24.40 -28.36 -19.36
N VAL A 16 24.70 -27.23 -19.98
CA VAL A 16 24.61 -25.94 -19.31
C VAL A 16 23.13 -25.75 -19.02
N ALA A 17 22.73 -25.96 -17.80
CA ALA A 17 21.39 -25.57 -17.32
C ALA A 17 21.29 -24.06 -17.53
N VAL A 18 20.62 -23.66 -18.59
CA VAL A 18 20.14 -22.27 -18.74
C VAL A 18 19.25 -22.04 -17.55
N ARG A 19 19.70 -21.24 -16.56
CA ARG A 19 18.81 -20.75 -15.50
C ARG A 19 17.68 -20.03 -16.23
N GLY A 20 16.49 -20.65 -16.21
CA GLY A 20 15.27 -20.02 -16.71
C GLY A 20 15.08 -18.70 -15.99
N HIS A 21 14.59 -17.69 -16.69
CA HIS A 21 14.16 -16.45 -16.07
C HIS A 21 13.06 -16.79 -15.05
N ASP A 22 13.17 -16.27 -13.83
CA ASP A 22 12.17 -16.44 -12.77
C ASP A 22 10.90 -15.59 -13.01
N PHE A 23 10.76 -15.02 -14.19
CA PHE A 23 9.55 -14.36 -14.70
C PHE A 23 9.40 -14.53 -16.20
N ALA A 24 8.17 -14.42 -16.70
CA ALA A 24 7.87 -14.50 -18.11
C ALA A 24 6.67 -13.62 -18.49
N PHE A 25 6.72 -12.99 -19.67
CA PHE A 25 5.54 -12.45 -20.33
C PHE A 25 4.90 -13.54 -21.18
N THR A 26 3.57 -13.71 -21.09
CA THR A 26 2.87 -14.77 -21.83
C THR A 26 2.70 -14.45 -23.30
N SER A 27 2.81 -13.16 -23.67
CA SER A 27 2.85 -12.69 -25.07
C SER A 27 3.68 -11.42 -25.17
N GLY A 28 4.62 -11.37 -26.12
CA GLY A 28 5.48 -10.20 -26.30
C GLY A 28 6.40 -9.95 -25.10
N ARG A 29 6.58 -8.67 -24.74
CA ARG A 29 7.45 -8.21 -23.63
C ARG A 29 6.77 -7.21 -22.71
N SER A 30 5.44 -7.29 -22.63
CA SER A 30 4.64 -6.45 -21.73
C SER A 30 3.33 -7.13 -21.37
N ALA A 31 2.79 -6.79 -20.21
CA ALA A 31 1.43 -7.08 -19.79
C ALA A 31 0.73 -5.75 -19.56
N LEU A 32 -0.25 -5.42 -20.38
CA LEU A 32 -0.84 -4.09 -20.42
C LEU A 32 -2.18 -4.04 -19.69
N CYS A 33 -2.34 -3.00 -18.88
CA CYS A 33 -3.59 -2.63 -18.22
C CYS A 33 -4.25 -3.79 -17.44
N ILE A 34 -3.49 -4.42 -16.54
CA ILE A 34 -4.03 -5.36 -15.55
C ILE A 34 -4.92 -4.56 -14.60
N PRO A 35 -6.24 -4.83 -14.55
CA PRO A 35 -7.16 -4.03 -13.74
C PRO A 35 -6.90 -4.22 -12.25
N PHE A 36 -6.99 -3.13 -11.48
CA PHE A 36 -6.87 -3.17 -10.03
C PHE A 36 -8.01 -2.43 -9.33
N ASP A 37 -8.26 -2.79 -8.09
CA ASP A 37 -9.12 -2.06 -7.17
C ASP A 37 -8.29 -1.05 -6.39
N ALA A 38 -8.64 0.24 -6.50
CA ALA A 38 -7.97 1.36 -5.83
C ALA A 38 -8.54 1.64 -4.41
N GLY A 39 -9.35 0.74 -3.87
CA GLY A 39 -9.98 0.91 -2.56
C GLY A 39 -8.96 1.25 -1.48
N ASN A 40 -9.25 2.30 -0.71
CA ASN A 40 -8.34 2.87 0.28
C ASN A 40 -6.97 3.31 -0.30
N ARG A 41 -6.91 3.64 -1.60
CA ARG A 41 -5.70 4.06 -2.34
C ARG A 41 -4.60 2.99 -2.45
N HIS A 42 -4.91 1.74 -2.13
CA HIS A 42 -4.03 0.61 -2.38
C HIS A 42 -4.25 0.08 -3.80
N VAL A 43 -3.19 -0.38 -4.42
CA VAL A 43 -3.25 -1.09 -5.70
C VAL A 43 -3.39 -2.57 -5.40
N ALA A 44 -4.59 -3.13 -5.56
CA ALA A 44 -4.83 -4.54 -5.34
C ALA A 44 -5.55 -5.18 -6.52
N PHE A 45 -5.11 -6.34 -6.93
CA PHE A 45 -5.63 -7.07 -8.07
C PHE A 45 -5.78 -8.56 -7.77
N LYS A 46 -6.57 -9.23 -8.60
CA LYS A 46 -6.70 -10.67 -8.54
C LYS A 46 -5.57 -11.34 -9.33
N ALA A 47 -5.02 -12.39 -8.74
CA ALA A 47 -3.98 -13.22 -9.32
C ALA A 47 -4.34 -14.70 -9.16
N ARG A 48 -3.60 -15.55 -9.86
CA ARG A 48 -3.52 -16.97 -9.55
C ARG A 48 -2.22 -17.21 -8.77
N LEU A 49 -2.32 -17.95 -7.66
CA LEU A 49 -1.18 -18.44 -6.90
C LEU A 49 -1.13 -19.96 -7.04
N ASN A 50 -0.06 -20.48 -7.62
CA ASN A 50 0.05 -21.88 -8.03
C ASN A 50 -1.20 -22.25 -8.87
N ASP A 51 -2.00 -23.23 -8.40
CA ASP A 51 -3.21 -23.68 -9.09
C ASP A 51 -4.50 -23.00 -8.60
N GLN A 52 -4.41 -22.02 -7.67
CA GLN A 52 -5.59 -21.36 -7.10
C GLN A 52 -5.82 -19.96 -7.69
N GLU A 53 -6.99 -19.77 -8.29
CA GLU A 53 -7.45 -18.52 -8.88
C GLU A 53 -8.08 -17.56 -7.87
N GLY A 54 -8.16 -16.29 -8.26
CA GLY A 54 -8.94 -15.29 -7.54
C GLY A 54 -8.30 -14.76 -6.26
N MET A 55 -6.99 -14.97 -6.07
CA MET A 55 -6.24 -14.48 -4.93
C MET A 55 -6.03 -12.97 -4.99
N TRP A 56 -6.28 -12.26 -3.91
CA TRP A 56 -6.09 -10.82 -3.83
C TRP A 56 -4.67 -10.48 -3.38
N LEU A 57 -3.93 -9.83 -4.27
CA LEU A 57 -2.57 -9.34 -4.00
C LEU A 57 -2.53 -7.82 -4.02
N ALA A 58 -1.85 -7.22 -3.04
CA ALA A 58 -1.54 -5.80 -3.03
C ALA A 58 -0.15 -5.56 -3.63
N LEU A 59 0.01 -4.44 -4.35
CA LEU A 59 1.28 -3.98 -4.88
C LEU A 59 1.90 -2.96 -3.93
N ASP A 60 3.09 -3.24 -3.41
CA ASP A 60 3.68 -2.48 -2.32
C ASP A 60 5.19 -2.23 -2.53
N THR A 61 5.54 -0.98 -2.90
CA THR A 61 6.94 -0.55 -3.00
C THR A 61 7.63 -0.41 -1.64
N GLY A 62 6.86 -0.29 -0.56
CA GLY A 62 7.36 -0.26 0.82
C GLY A 62 7.67 -1.65 1.39
N ALA A 63 7.41 -2.72 0.62
CA ALA A 63 7.75 -4.09 0.99
C ALA A 63 9.07 -4.52 0.32
N GLY A 64 10.12 -4.71 1.11
CA GLY A 64 11.44 -5.17 0.63
C GLY A 64 11.45 -6.63 0.14
N ALA A 65 10.42 -7.41 0.48
CA ALA A 65 10.16 -8.77 0.02
C ALA A 65 8.67 -8.94 -0.27
N SER A 66 8.31 -9.92 -1.09
CA SER A 66 6.91 -10.33 -1.25
C SER A 66 6.46 -11.18 -0.06
N VAL A 67 5.17 -11.08 0.28
CA VAL A 67 4.57 -11.71 1.46
C VAL A 67 3.28 -12.42 1.09
N LEU A 68 3.04 -13.59 1.69
CA LEU A 68 1.82 -14.36 1.60
C LEU A 68 1.12 -14.39 2.96
N ASP A 69 -0.22 -14.35 2.99
CA ASP A 69 -0.96 -14.56 4.23
C ASP A 69 -0.73 -15.99 4.76
N GLU A 70 -0.48 -16.14 6.07
CA GLU A 70 -0.17 -17.43 6.69
C GLU A 70 -1.24 -18.49 6.44
N LYS A 71 -2.52 -18.11 6.54
CA LYS A 71 -3.64 -19.02 6.30
C LYS A 71 -3.71 -19.41 4.83
N ARG A 72 -3.34 -18.49 3.95
CA ARG A 72 -3.28 -18.73 2.51
C ARG A 72 -2.13 -19.69 2.18
N ALA A 73 -0.94 -19.49 2.75
CA ALA A 73 0.20 -20.41 2.60
C ALA A 73 -0.19 -21.83 3.00
N ALA A 74 -0.84 -21.99 4.17
CA ALA A 74 -1.35 -23.27 4.64
C ALA A 74 -2.40 -23.89 3.68
N SER A 75 -3.33 -23.08 3.14
CA SER A 75 -4.35 -23.58 2.21
C SER A 75 -3.79 -24.02 0.85
N LEU A 76 -2.63 -23.48 0.46
CA LEU A 76 -1.89 -23.87 -0.74
C LEU A 76 -0.99 -25.10 -0.50
N GLY A 77 -0.95 -25.63 0.73
CA GLY A 77 -0.09 -26.77 1.09
C GLY A 77 1.41 -26.42 1.07
N LEU A 78 1.77 -25.14 1.22
CA LEU A 78 3.16 -24.71 1.22
C LEU A 78 3.82 -25.01 2.57
N GLU A 79 5.00 -25.62 2.53
CA GLU A 79 5.81 -25.82 3.73
C GLU A 79 6.47 -24.52 4.15
N THR A 80 6.35 -24.20 5.45
CA THR A 80 6.97 -23.01 6.05
C THR A 80 8.35 -23.35 6.62
N HIS A 81 9.32 -22.48 6.41
CA HIS A 81 10.71 -22.66 6.82
C HIS A 81 11.20 -21.48 7.65
N GLY A 82 11.90 -21.83 8.75
CA GLY A 82 12.56 -20.86 9.63
C GLY A 82 11.61 -19.84 10.26
N THR A 83 12.17 -18.91 11.02
CA THR A 83 11.46 -17.72 11.54
C THR A 83 12.01 -16.49 10.85
N GLN A 84 11.12 -15.62 10.38
CA GLN A 84 11.43 -14.33 9.77
C GLN A 84 10.89 -13.22 10.65
N HIS A 85 11.64 -12.14 10.76
CA HIS A 85 11.19 -10.93 11.45
C HIS A 85 10.97 -9.82 10.44
N ALA A 86 9.76 -9.32 10.37
CA ALA A 86 9.40 -8.15 9.58
C ALA A 86 9.25 -6.95 10.51
N LEU A 87 9.74 -5.80 10.08
CA LEU A 87 9.53 -4.53 10.77
C LEU A 87 8.66 -3.63 9.90
N GLY A 88 7.48 -3.31 10.39
CA GLY A 88 6.55 -2.43 9.70
C GLY A 88 6.18 -1.20 10.51
N SER A 89 5.26 -0.40 9.99
CA SER A 89 4.80 0.84 10.63
C SER A 89 4.07 0.61 11.95
N GLY A 90 3.57 -0.60 12.20
CA GLY A 90 2.93 -1.01 13.44
C GLY A 90 3.88 -1.65 14.47
N GLY A 91 5.14 -1.91 14.08
CA GLY A 91 6.12 -2.58 14.93
C GLY A 91 6.69 -3.85 14.29
N ALA A 92 7.22 -4.74 15.12
CA ALA A 92 7.74 -6.03 14.68
C ALA A 92 6.61 -7.04 14.46
N ALA A 93 6.77 -7.88 13.47
CA ALA A 93 5.94 -9.06 13.21
C ALA A 93 6.83 -10.27 12.95
N GLU A 94 6.36 -11.42 13.36
CA GLU A 94 7.02 -12.70 13.08
C GLU A 94 6.26 -13.44 11.99
N GLY A 95 7.00 -14.20 11.20
CA GLY A 95 6.48 -15.06 10.15
C GLY A 95 7.49 -16.14 9.79
N SER A 96 7.31 -16.74 8.65
CA SER A 96 8.19 -17.79 8.10
C SER A 96 8.50 -17.51 6.64
N THR A 97 9.22 -18.40 5.99
CA THR A 97 9.47 -18.35 4.54
C THR A 97 8.79 -19.53 3.88
N VAL A 98 8.26 -19.33 2.69
CA VAL A 98 7.74 -20.36 1.78
C VAL A 98 8.45 -20.24 0.43
N HIS A 99 8.58 -21.37 -0.27
CA HIS A 99 9.23 -21.49 -1.55
C HIS A 99 8.27 -22.07 -2.59
N GLY A 100 8.61 -21.96 -3.88
CA GLY A 100 7.83 -22.55 -4.96
C GLY A 100 6.49 -21.87 -5.19
N VAL A 101 6.40 -20.57 -4.98
CA VAL A 101 5.17 -19.81 -5.21
C VAL A 101 5.19 -19.23 -6.63
N ASP A 102 4.29 -19.72 -7.47
CA ASP A 102 4.03 -19.14 -8.80
C ASP A 102 2.93 -18.09 -8.70
N VAL A 103 3.20 -16.89 -9.19
CA VAL A 103 2.21 -15.80 -9.28
C VAL A 103 1.90 -15.54 -10.74
N THR A 104 0.65 -15.78 -11.15
CA THR A 104 0.19 -15.50 -12.51
C THR A 104 -0.76 -14.32 -12.54
N LEU A 105 -0.44 -13.34 -13.35
CA LEU A 105 -1.24 -12.17 -13.68
C LEU A 105 -1.62 -12.22 -15.17
N PRO A 106 -2.66 -11.50 -15.62
CA PRO A 106 -2.94 -11.37 -17.04
C PRO A 106 -1.71 -10.91 -17.84
N GLY A 107 -1.18 -11.77 -18.69
CA GLY A 107 -0.03 -11.47 -19.54
C GLY A 107 1.35 -11.63 -18.87
N PHE A 108 1.44 -12.02 -17.58
CA PHE A 108 2.70 -12.06 -16.86
C PHE A 108 2.74 -13.17 -15.78
N GLN A 109 3.90 -13.73 -15.55
CA GLN A 109 4.15 -14.75 -14.51
C GLN A 109 5.45 -14.45 -13.76
N LEU A 110 5.40 -14.60 -12.43
CA LEU A 110 6.57 -14.79 -11.58
C LEU A 110 6.60 -16.26 -11.17
N LEU A 111 7.72 -16.93 -11.40
CA LEU A 111 7.86 -18.37 -11.20
C LEU A 111 8.79 -18.66 -10.04
N ASP A 112 8.51 -19.73 -9.29
CA ASP A 112 9.35 -20.27 -8.22
C ASP A 112 9.78 -19.20 -7.18
N GLN A 113 8.84 -18.36 -6.76
CA GLN A 113 9.14 -17.27 -5.84
C GLN A 113 9.33 -17.77 -4.41
N THR A 114 10.28 -17.16 -3.72
CA THR A 114 10.41 -17.23 -2.27
C THR A 114 9.69 -16.05 -1.66
N MET A 115 8.74 -16.30 -0.77
CA MET A 115 7.93 -15.26 -0.11
C MET A 115 8.01 -15.41 1.41
N GLY A 116 7.94 -14.27 2.12
CA GLY A 116 7.66 -14.30 3.56
C GLY A 116 6.21 -14.67 3.84
N THR A 117 5.90 -15.13 5.05
CA THR A 117 4.51 -15.27 5.50
C THR A 117 4.24 -14.34 6.66
N LEU A 118 3.06 -13.73 6.70
CA LEU A 118 2.60 -12.87 7.79
C LEU A 118 1.08 -13.04 7.98
N ALA A 119 0.59 -12.75 9.19
CA ALA A 119 -0.84 -12.66 9.46
C ALA A 119 -1.41 -11.35 8.88
N LEU A 120 -2.00 -11.39 7.69
CA LEU A 120 -2.53 -10.20 6.99
C LEU A 120 -4.00 -9.88 7.31
N GLY A 121 -4.67 -10.65 8.15
CA GLY A 121 -6.10 -10.53 8.41
C GLY A 121 -6.55 -9.16 8.93
N SER A 122 -5.76 -8.49 9.77
CA SER A 122 -6.07 -7.14 10.26
C SER A 122 -5.96 -6.08 9.15
N LEU A 123 -4.99 -6.22 8.25
CA LEU A 123 -4.84 -5.35 7.08
C LEU A 123 -5.98 -5.57 6.09
N ALA A 124 -6.40 -6.81 5.87
CA ALA A 124 -7.56 -7.16 5.07
C ALA A 124 -8.86 -6.51 5.62
N ALA A 125 -9.07 -6.61 6.94
CA ALA A 125 -10.20 -5.99 7.62
C ALA A 125 -10.23 -4.47 7.43
N GLN A 126 -9.08 -3.81 7.53
CA GLN A 126 -8.97 -2.38 7.28
C GLN A 126 -9.11 -2.01 5.81
N ALA A 127 -8.63 -2.86 4.89
CA ALA A 127 -8.80 -2.65 3.46
C ALA A 127 -10.26 -2.85 3.00
N GLY A 128 -11.06 -3.58 3.77
CA GLY A 128 -12.46 -3.88 3.44
C GLY A 128 -12.61 -4.99 2.39
N ARG A 129 -11.60 -5.84 2.25
CA ARG A 129 -11.54 -6.91 1.25
C ARG A 129 -10.52 -7.99 1.63
N PRO A 130 -10.55 -9.16 1.00
CA PRO A 130 -9.48 -10.15 1.14
C PRO A 130 -8.10 -9.56 0.80
N LEU A 131 -7.07 -10.05 1.46
CA LEU A 131 -5.66 -9.78 1.17
C LEU A 131 -4.89 -11.07 1.40
N ASP A 132 -4.60 -11.76 0.31
CA ASP A 132 -3.94 -13.06 0.33
C ASP A 132 -2.42 -12.93 0.27
N GLY A 133 -1.90 -11.78 -0.20
CA GLY A 133 -0.47 -11.49 -0.24
C GLY A 133 -0.14 -10.08 -0.69
N ILE A 134 1.15 -9.79 -0.67
CA ILE A 134 1.75 -8.51 -1.04
C ILE A 134 2.89 -8.79 -2.01
N LEU A 135 2.87 -8.14 -3.18
CA LEU A 135 3.96 -8.13 -4.13
C LEU A 135 4.84 -6.91 -3.90
N GLY A 136 6.06 -7.16 -3.44
CA GLY A 136 7.04 -6.15 -3.09
C GLY A 136 8.17 -6.02 -4.11
N HIS A 137 9.35 -5.64 -3.60
CA HIS A 137 10.57 -5.42 -4.37
C HIS A 137 10.86 -6.50 -5.45
N PRO A 138 10.63 -7.81 -5.22
CA PRO A 138 10.88 -8.82 -6.25
C PRO A 138 10.20 -8.57 -7.59
N LEU A 139 8.98 -8.04 -7.61
CA LEU A 139 8.30 -7.66 -8.86
C LEU A 139 8.95 -6.41 -9.47
N PHE A 140 9.12 -5.35 -8.68
CA PHE A 140 9.65 -4.07 -9.15
C PHE A 140 11.10 -4.15 -9.66
N SER A 141 11.89 -5.10 -9.15
CA SER A 141 13.28 -5.32 -9.61
C SER A 141 13.36 -6.04 -10.96
N ARG A 142 12.29 -6.74 -11.37
CA ARG A 142 12.21 -7.52 -12.62
C ARG A 142 11.52 -6.78 -13.76
N CYS A 143 10.59 -5.89 -13.42
CA CYS A 143 9.76 -5.20 -14.42
C CYS A 143 9.81 -3.69 -14.21
N VAL A 144 9.62 -2.94 -15.30
CA VAL A 144 9.13 -1.58 -15.20
C VAL A 144 7.64 -1.66 -14.90
N VAL A 145 7.21 -1.04 -13.80
CA VAL A 145 5.82 -1.08 -13.32
C VAL A 145 5.19 0.29 -13.51
N GLU A 146 4.18 0.37 -14.37
CA GLU A 146 3.38 1.56 -14.59
C GLU A 146 2.04 1.42 -13.85
N ILE A 147 1.70 2.36 -12.98
CA ILE A 147 0.45 2.41 -12.23
C ILE A 147 -0.35 3.62 -12.70
N ASP A 148 -1.43 3.39 -13.41
CA ASP A 148 -2.38 4.42 -13.83
C ASP A 148 -3.59 4.40 -12.91
N TYR A 149 -3.58 5.27 -11.90
CA TYR A 149 -4.67 5.34 -10.92
C TYR A 149 -5.96 5.88 -11.51
N ALA A 150 -5.89 6.73 -12.53
CA ALA A 150 -7.09 7.27 -13.18
C ALA A 150 -7.81 6.20 -13.99
N ARG A 151 -7.07 5.31 -14.64
CA ARG A 151 -7.61 4.17 -15.38
C ARG A 151 -7.77 2.91 -14.53
N GLN A 152 -7.24 2.91 -13.31
CA GLN A 152 -7.20 1.77 -12.39
C GLN A 152 -6.58 0.54 -13.04
N CYS A 153 -5.43 0.71 -13.66
CA CYS A 153 -4.70 -0.41 -14.24
C CYS A 153 -3.19 -0.32 -14.06
N VAL A 154 -2.57 -1.48 -13.94
CA VAL A 154 -1.11 -1.67 -13.89
C VAL A 154 -0.65 -2.24 -15.21
N SER A 155 0.45 -1.70 -15.74
CA SER A 155 1.15 -2.31 -16.89
C SER A 155 2.57 -2.68 -16.46
N LEU A 156 3.01 -3.85 -16.92
CA LEU A 156 4.34 -4.40 -16.67
C LEU A 156 5.10 -4.47 -18.00
N PHE A 157 6.38 -4.05 -17.98
CA PHE A 157 7.21 -4.06 -19.17
C PHE A 157 8.57 -4.71 -18.88
N ASP A 158 9.12 -5.35 -19.88
CA ASP A 158 10.53 -5.78 -19.83
C ASP A 158 11.45 -4.56 -19.77
N PRO A 159 12.31 -4.44 -18.73
CA PRO A 159 13.21 -3.30 -18.59
C PRO A 159 14.17 -3.12 -19.77
N ALA A 160 14.53 -4.19 -20.47
CA ALA A 160 15.45 -4.14 -21.60
C ALA A 160 14.87 -3.42 -22.82
N GLU A 161 13.55 -3.45 -22.98
CA GLU A 161 12.87 -2.86 -24.14
C GLU A 161 12.03 -1.62 -23.78
N TYR A 162 11.87 -1.33 -22.49
CA TYR A 162 11.06 -0.18 -22.08
C TYR A 162 11.77 1.14 -22.40
N GLU A 163 11.10 1.99 -23.15
CA GLU A 163 11.49 3.37 -23.40
C GLU A 163 10.35 4.32 -23.03
N TYR A 164 10.60 5.21 -22.07
CA TYR A 164 9.63 6.22 -21.72
C TYR A 164 9.69 7.43 -22.68
N ARG A 165 8.55 7.77 -23.27
CA ARG A 165 8.39 8.88 -24.24
C ARG A 165 7.29 9.87 -23.83
N GLY A 166 6.79 9.78 -22.61
CA GLY A 166 5.71 10.64 -22.12
C GLY A 166 6.20 11.99 -21.57
N PRO A 167 5.27 12.84 -21.11
CA PRO A 167 5.55 14.17 -20.59
C PRO A 167 5.97 14.19 -19.10
N GLY A 168 6.08 13.05 -18.45
CA GLY A 168 6.33 12.94 -17.01
C GLY A 168 7.73 13.37 -16.60
N VAL A 169 7.88 13.69 -15.34
CA VAL A 169 9.16 14.09 -14.74
C VAL A 169 9.83 12.89 -14.09
N ALA A 170 11.07 12.62 -14.46
CA ALA A 170 11.89 11.56 -13.86
C ALA A 170 12.49 12.04 -12.53
N VAL A 171 12.18 11.29 -11.46
CA VAL A 171 12.68 11.51 -10.10
C VAL A 171 13.68 10.40 -9.78
N PRO A 172 14.94 10.72 -9.43
CA PRO A 172 15.93 9.71 -9.07
C PRO A 172 15.54 8.93 -7.82
N ILE A 173 15.70 7.60 -7.87
CA ILE A 173 15.51 6.69 -6.73
C ILE A 173 16.85 6.19 -6.23
N THR A 174 16.99 6.10 -4.92
CA THR A 174 18.07 5.35 -4.24
C THR A 174 17.48 4.20 -3.47
N PHE A 175 18.21 3.09 -3.34
CA PHE A 175 17.74 1.92 -2.61
C PHE A 175 18.52 1.71 -1.32
N LYS A 176 17.83 1.32 -0.26
CA LYS A 176 18.41 0.76 0.96
C LYS A 176 17.44 -0.32 1.48
N GLU A 177 17.97 -1.51 1.79
CA GLU A 177 17.16 -2.65 2.26
C GLU A 177 15.97 -2.97 1.31
N ASN A 178 16.22 -2.88 -0.01
CA ASN A 178 15.24 -3.08 -1.07
C ASN A 178 14.08 -2.05 -1.11
N LEU A 179 14.13 -1.00 -0.30
CA LEU A 179 13.14 0.07 -0.30
C LEU A 179 13.57 1.24 -1.20
N PRO A 180 12.65 1.82 -1.99
CA PRO A 180 12.93 2.97 -2.86
C PRO A 180 12.83 4.29 -2.07
N TYR A 181 13.85 5.13 -2.19
CA TYR A 181 13.90 6.46 -1.58
C TYR A 181 14.03 7.54 -2.64
N VAL A 182 13.28 8.62 -2.44
CA VAL A 182 13.40 9.86 -3.21
C VAL A 182 13.80 11.02 -2.30
N LYS A 183 14.34 12.09 -2.88
CA LYS A 183 14.49 13.37 -2.19
C LYS A 183 13.23 14.19 -2.35
N ALA A 184 12.73 14.73 -1.23
CA ALA A 184 11.61 15.64 -1.21
C ALA A 184 11.79 16.69 -0.11
N ARG A 185 10.96 17.75 -0.16
CA ARG A 185 10.97 18.85 0.80
C ARG A 185 9.56 19.09 1.32
N VAL A 186 9.43 19.17 2.63
CA VAL A 186 8.19 19.53 3.32
C VAL A 186 8.32 20.96 3.83
N VAL A 187 7.37 21.79 3.52
CA VAL A 187 7.26 23.17 4.04
C VAL A 187 6.24 23.17 5.17
N LEU A 188 6.64 23.67 6.31
CA LEU A 188 5.82 23.78 7.52
C LEU A 188 4.95 25.05 7.50
N PRO A 189 3.89 25.11 8.32
CA PRO A 189 3.02 26.30 8.40
C PRO A 189 3.72 27.61 8.77
N ASP A 190 4.82 27.55 9.51
CA ASP A 190 5.64 28.70 9.92
C ASP A 190 6.68 29.12 8.85
N GLY A 191 6.68 28.48 7.67
CA GLY A 191 7.59 28.75 6.57
C GLY A 191 8.93 27.99 6.62
N ARG A 192 9.28 27.34 7.74
CA ARG A 192 10.44 26.46 7.80
C ARG A 192 10.24 25.26 6.86
N SER A 193 11.32 24.59 6.51
CA SER A 193 11.25 23.40 5.65
C SER A 193 12.21 22.31 6.10
N ILE A 194 11.79 21.08 5.87
CA ILE A 194 12.57 19.88 6.13
C ILE A 194 12.79 19.18 4.79
N SER A 195 14.06 18.91 4.46
CA SER A 195 14.44 18.22 3.22
C SER A 195 15.20 16.94 3.54
N GLY A 196 14.95 15.91 2.77
CA GLY A 196 15.69 14.66 2.92
C GLY A 196 15.10 13.51 2.12
N LYS A 197 15.40 12.29 2.56
CA LYS A 197 14.96 11.06 1.91
C LYS A 197 13.61 10.62 2.48
N PHE A 198 12.71 10.26 1.57
CA PHE A 198 11.40 9.65 1.89
C PHE A 198 11.29 8.31 1.19
N VAL A 199 10.76 7.31 1.87
CA VAL A 199 10.33 6.06 1.24
C VAL A 199 9.14 6.35 0.32
N ILE A 200 9.13 5.77 -0.86
CA ILE A 200 7.95 5.71 -1.72
C ILE A 200 7.22 4.41 -1.45
N ASP A 201 5.96 4.51 -1.05
CA ASP A 201 5.22 3.39 -0.48
C ASP A 201 3.79 3.33 -1.03
N THR A 202 3.59 2.48 -2.05
CA THR A 202 2.26 2.24 -2.62
C THR A 202 1.35 1.40 -1.72
N GLY A 203 1.92 0.73 -0.71
CA GLY A 203 1.18 -0.01 0.31
C GLY A 203 0.64 0.86 1.45
N ALA A 204 1.05 2.13 1.56
CA ALA A 204 0.51 3.06 2.54
C ALA A 204 -0.65 3.88 1.96
N SER A 205 -1.81 3.87 2.63
CA SER A 205 -2.97 4.70 2.25
C SER A 205 -2.84 6.18 2.62
N THR A 206 -1.89 6.53 3.50
CA THR A 206 -1.60 7.91 3.92
C THR A 206 -1.06 8.75 2.76
N SER A 207 -1.17 10.08 2.87
CA SER A 207 -0.52 10.98 1.92
C SER A 207 0.96 11.12 2.26
N LEU A 208 1.25 11.59 3.46
CA LEU A 208 2.59 11.82 3.96
C LEU A 208 2.66 11.30 5.40
N MET A 209 3.78 10.73 5.77
CA MET A 209 4.09 10.39 7.15
C MET A 209 5.47 10.92 7.49
N LEU A 210 5.64 11.56 8.63
CA LEU A 210 6.92 12.00 9.15
C LEU A 210 7.36 11.09 10.28
N SER A 211 8.63 10.70 10.24
CA SER A 211 9.29 9.88 11.25
C SER A 211 9.51 10.66 12.56
N PRO A 212 9.65 10.00 13.72
CA PRO A 212 9.81 10.68 15.01
C PRO A 212 11.02 11.61 15.06
N ASP A 213 12.21 11.13 14.66
CA ASP A 213 13.47 11.89 14.79
C ASP A 213 13.42 13.29 14.14
N PRO A 214 12.99 13.44 12.87
CA PRO A 214 12.84 14.78 12.28
C PRO A 214 11.71 15.59 12.91
N VAL A 215 10.62 14.94 13.38
CA VAL A 215 9.53 15.65 14.06
C VAL A 215 10.01 16.30 15.35
N ASP A 216 10.78 15.59 16.15
CA ASP A 216 11.30 16.08 17.42
C ASP A 216 12.44 17.09 17.23
N ARG A 217 13.45 16.73 16.44
CA ARG A 217 14.64 17.57 16.21
C ARG A 217 14.30 18.92 15.59
N GLU A 218 13.39 18.94 14.63
CA GLU A 218 12.98 20.16 13.93
C GLU A 218 11.82 20.87 14.62
N GLY A 219 11.31 20.35 15.74
CA GLY A 219 10.19 20.94 16.48
C GLY A 219 8.92 21.08 15.63
N VAL A 220 8.63 20.09 14.81
CA VAL A 220 7.51 20.13 13.83
C VAL A 220 6.19 20.38 14.52
N MET A 221 5.95 19.73 15.67
CA MET A 221 4.70 19.82 16.42
C MET A 221 4.33 21.27 16.78
N SER A 222 5.31 22.10 17.12
CA SER A 222 5.07 23.50 17.52
C SER A 222 4.62 24.41 16.36
N SER A 223 4.91 24.01 15.12
CA SER A 223 4.52 24.75 13.91
C SER A 223 3.13 24.38 13.37
N LEU A 224 2.59 23.24 13.83
CA LEU A 224 1.33 22.74 13.33
C LEU A 224 0.13 23.39 14.04
N GLY A 225 -0.95 23.60 13.30
CA GLY A 225 -2.23 24.03 13.86
C GLY A 225 -2.97 22.87 14.57
N LYS A 226 -4.24 22.72 14.24
CA LYS A 226 -5.05 21.61 14.79
C LYS A 226 -4.47 20.27 14.41
N THR A 227 -4.40 19.36 15.37
CA THR A 227 -4.00 17.97 15.18
C THR A 227 -5.07 17.03 15.70
N MET A 228 -5.15 15.83 15.14
CA MET A 228 -6.09 14.79 15.54
C MET A 228 -5.34 13.47 15.78
N ALA A 229 -5.53 12.87 16.94
CA ALA A 229 -4.96 11.56 17.25
C ALA A 229 -5.79 10.46 16.57
N VAL A 230 -5.13 9.60 15.80
CA VAL A 230 -5.77 8.45 15.16
C VAL A 230 -4.90 7.20 15.31
N LYS A 231 -5.50 6.01 15.19
CA LYS A 231 -4.73 4.77 15.07
C LYS A 231 -4.44 4.50 13.60
N SER A 232 -3.18 4.31 13.28
CA SER A 232 -2.70 3.80 12.00
C SER A 232 -2.40 2.32 12.17
N LEU A 233 -2.89 1.47 11.27
CA LEU A 233 -2.62 0.05 11.27
C LEU A 233 -1.62 -0.27 10.15
N GLY A 234 -0.62 -1.08 10.48
CA GLY A 234 0.38 -1.57 9.55
C GLY A 234 0.86 -2.96 9.93
N VAL A 235 1.84 -3.49 9.22
CA VAL A 235 2.54 -4.70 9.62
C VAL A 235 3.12 -4.49 11.03
N GLY A 236 2.93 -5.46 11.91
CA GLY A 236 3.34 -5.40 13.32
C GLY A 236 2.29 -4.81 14.27
N GLY A 237 1.15 -4.28 13.76
CA GLY A 237 0.06 -3.84 14.61
C GLY A 237 -0.40 -2.40 14.40
N ALA A 238 -1.04 -1.84 15.44
CA ALA A 238 -1.57 -0.48 15.42
C ALA A 238 -0.66 0.48 16.18
N THR A 239 -0.40 1.65 15.60
CA THR A 239 0.34 2.74 16.22
C THR A 239 -0.54 3.99 16.28
N GLU A 240 -0.52 4.71 17.40
CA GLU A 240 -1.16 5.99 17.46
C GLU A 240 -0.30 7.03 16.73
N VAL A 241 -0.91 7.78 15.83
CA VAL A 241 -0.27 8.88 15.09
C VAL A 241 -1.10 10.14 15.24
N ARG A 242 -0.47 11.30 15.04
CA ARG A 242 -1.20 12.56 14.96
C ARG A 242 -1.33 12.99 13.51
N LEU A 243 -2.55 13.19 13.06
CA LEU A 243 -2.82 13.80 11.76
C LEU A 243 -2.79 15.32 11.88
N ALA A 244 -2.15 15.96 10.91
CA ALA A 244 -2.07 17.42 10.78
C ALA A 244 -1.97 17.79 9.30
N ARG A 245 -1.85 19.08 9.02
CA ARG A 245 -1.54 19.61 7.68
C ARG A 245 -0.20 20.32 7.73
N VAL A 246 0.71 19.95 6.85
CA VAL A 246 1.86 20.79 6.50
C VAL A 246 1.45 21.77 5.40
N SER A 247 2.23 22.81 5.16
CA SER A 247 1.88 23.78 4.12
C SER A 247 2.04 23.20 2.73
N LYS A 248 3.11 22.43 2.50
CA LYS A 248 3.44 21.95 1.14
C LYS A 248 4.35 20.74 1.17
N LEU A 249 4.20 19.88 0.16
CA LEU A 249 5.18 18.88 -0.21
C LEU A 249 5.72 19.20 -1.61
N GLU A 250 7.04 19.31 -1.73
CA GLU A 250 7.73 19.48 -3.01
C GLU A 250 8.42 18.16 -3.39
N LEU A 251 8.03 17.60 -4.53
CA LEU A 251 8.50 16.30 -5.03
C LEU A 251 8.68 16.34 -6.56
N GLY A 252 9.87 16.10 -7.06
CA GLY A 252 10.13 15.99 -8.50
C GLY A 252 9.73 17.24 -9.30
N GLY A 253 9.84 18.43 -8.73
CA GLY A 253 9.39 19.68 -9.36
C GLY A 253 7.89 19.99 -9.17
N PHE A 254 7.10 19.04 -8.65
CA PHE A 254 5.70 19.25 -8.30
C PHE A 254 5.58 19.86 -6.90
N SER A 255 4.56 20.70 -6.72
CA SER A 255 4.21 21.33 -5.46
C SER A 255 2.78 20.93 -5.09
N LEU A 256 2.62 20.22 -3.97
CA LEU A 256 1.34 19.72 -3.47
C LEU A 256 0.97 20.46 -2.20
N ASP A 257 -0.15 21.19 -2.24
CA ASP A 257 -0.56 22.07 -1.16
C ASP A 257 -1.32 21.33 -0.07
N ARG A 258 -0.98 21.62 1.18
CA ARG A 258 -1.65 21.19 2.41
C ARG A 258 -1.93 19.69 2.51
N PRO A 259 -0.96 18.79 2.21
CA PRO A 259 -1.20 17.36 2.33
C PRO A 259 -1.47 16.97 3.79
N ILE A 260 -2.39 16.00 3.95
CA ILE A 260 -2.61 15.36 5.25
C ILE A 260 -1.34 14.61 5.62
N THR A 261 -0.80 14.92 6.79
CA THR A 261 0.47 14.38 7.27
C THR A 261 0.25 13.64 8.58
N ALA A 262 0.64 12.39 8.63
CA ALA A 262 0.69 11.61 9.85
C ALA A 262 2.06 11.83 10.53
N LEU A 263 2.06 12.11 11.81
CA LEU A 263 3.25 12.28 12.62
C LEU A 263 3.37 11.07 13.53
N GLN A 264 4.46 10.34 13.41
CA GLN A 264 4.73 9.21 14.30
C GLN A 264 5.25 9.71 15.66
N PRO A 265 4.77 9.13 16.78
CA PRO A 265 5.32 9.46 18.10
C PRO A 265 6.70 8.82 18.28
N PRO A 266 7.51 9.35 19.22
CA PRO A 266 8.75 8.73 19.67
C PRO A 266 8.53 7.27 20.09
N GLY A 267 9.47 6.39 19.75
CA GLY A 267 9.41 4.96 20.10
C GLY A 267 8.43 4.12 19.27
N SER A 268 7.75 4.70 18.27
CA SER A 268 6.97 3.92 17.31
C SER A 268 7.88 3.09 16.39
N GLY A 269 7.31 2.05 15.76
CA GLY A 269 8.03 1.19 14.81
C GLY A 269 8.70 2.01 13.69
N ARG A 270 9.82 1.51 13.18
CA ARG A 270 10.53 2.14 12.04
C ARG A 270 9.81 1.81 10.75
N ILE A 271 9.48 2.84 9.98
CA ILE A 271 9.00 2.66 8.59
C ILE A 271 10.20 2.48 7.64
N SER A 272 11.41 2.83 8.08
CA SER A 272 12.54 3.03 7.17
C SER A 272 13.88 3.10 7.88
N ALA A 273 14.94 3.08 7.10
CA ALA A 273 16.30 3.20 7.58
C ALA A 273 16.56 4.53 8.31
N GLU A 274 17.55 4.51 9.20
CA GLU A 274 18.02 5.69 9.92
C GLU A 274 18.35 6.87 8.98
N GLY A 275 17.95 8.07 9.36
CA GLY A 275 18.12 9.29 8.56
C GLY A 275 17.03 9.51 7.50
N THR A 276 15.96 8.73 7.52
CA THR A 276 14.79 8.95 6.66
C THR A 276 13.84 9.94 7.31
N ILE A 277 13.36 10.91 6.53
CA ILE A 277 12.42 11.94 6.99
C ILE A 277 11.03 11.35 7.17
N GLY A 278 10.63 10.41 6.34
CA GLY A 278 9.30 9.82 6.38
C GLY A 278 8.97 8.98 5.15
N ASN A 279 7.68 8.89 4.86
CA ASN A 279 7.10 8.05 3.83
C ASN A 279 6.11 8.89 3.00
N ILE A 280 6.14 8.72 1.68
CA ILE A 280 5.17 9.27 0.72
C ILE A 280 4.30 8.13 0.22
N GLY A 281 3.02 8.13 0.59
CA GLY A 281 2.09 7.05 0.32
C GLY A 281 1.08 7.31 -0.79
N GLY A 282 0.12 6.40 -0.91
CA GLY A 282 -0.92 6.38 -1.92
C GLY A 282 -1.77 7.65 -2.00
N GLY A 283 -1.93 8.39 -0.89
CA GLY A 283 -2.62 9.67 -0.91
C GLY A 283 -1.95 10.75 -1.77
N ILE A 284 -0.63 10.66 -1.99
CA ILE A 284 0.14 11.48 -2.93
C ILE A 284 0.22 10.76 -4.28
N LEU A 285 0.65 9.49 -4.28
CA LEU A 285 0.96 8.76 -5.50
C LEU A 285 -0.25 8.60 -6.42
N SER A 286 -1.44 8.43 -5.87
CA SER A 286 -2.68 8.31 -6.64
C SER A 286 -3.09 9.57 -7.43
N ARG A 287 -2.39 10.70 -7.21
CA ARG A 287 -2.58 11.93 -7.99
C ARG A 287 -1.79 11.96 -9.28
N PHE A 288 -0.99 10.93 -9.51
CA PHE A 288 -0.13 10.77 -10.67
C PHE A 288 -0.40 9.44 -11.35
N LYS A 289 -0.05 9.32 -12.60
CA LYS A 289 0.37 8.07 -13.18
C LYS A 289 1.83 7.90 -12.80
N VAL A 290 2.16 6.79 -12.14
CA VAL A 290 3.50 6.55 -11.59
C VAL A 290 4.16 5.40 -12.32
N ILE A 291 5.39 5.61 -12.80
CA ILE A 291 6.19 4.58 -13.44
C ILE A 291 7.43 4.31 -12.57
N PHE A 292 7.57 3.08 -12.09
CA PHE A 292 8.74 2.61 -11.36
C PHE A 292 9.69 1.88 -12.31
N ASP A 293 10.80 2.51 -12.65
CA ASP A 293 11.88 1.95 -13.47
C ASP A 293 13.11 1.74 -12.59
N TYR A 294 13.10 0.64 -11.82
CA TYR A 294 14.16 0.32 -10.87
C TYR A 294 15.48 0.00 -11.58
N SER A 295 15.43 -0.54 -12.79
CA SER A 295 16.61 -0.83 -13.61
C SER A 295 17.41 0.43 -13.92
N ARG A 296 16.73 1.57 -14.10
CA ARG A 296 17.35 2.89 -14.35
C ARG A 296 17.31 3.80 -13.12
N ARG A 297 16.97 3.26 -11.94
CA ARG A 297 16.92 3.97 -10.65
C ARG A 297 16.11 5.26 -10.72
N ARG A 298 14.93 5.20 -11.31
CA ARG A 298 14.03 6.35 -11.44
C ARG A 298 12.58 5.99 -11.21
N MET A 299 11.83 6.96 -10.70
CA MET A 299 10.38 7.01 -10.71
C MET A 299 9.96 8.13 -11.65
N ILE A 300 8.99 7.90 -12.50
CA ILE A 300 8.47 8.95 -13.39
C ILE A 300 7.06 9.29 -12.92
N LEU A 301 6.79 10.58 -12.81
CA LEU A 301 5.50 11.13 -12.37
C LEU A 301 4.87 11.90 -13.51
N GLU A 302 3.69 11.44 -13.95
CA GLU A 302 2.80 12.19 -14.84
C GLU A 302 1.62 12.71 -14.02
N PRO A 303 1.32 14.03 -14.03
CA PRO A 303 0.16 14.55 -13.30
C PRO A 303 -1.15 13.89 -13.74
N GLY A 304 -1.88 13.34 -12.79
CA GLY A 304 -3.22 12.81 -13.02
C GLY A 304 -4.31 13.87 -12.87
N PRO A 305 -5.57 13.53 -13.11
CA PRO A 305 -6.70 14.47 -13.05
C PRO A 305 -6.90 15.06 -11.64
N ASP A 306 -6.51 14.35 -10.61
CA ASP A 306 -6.67 14.77 -9.21
C ASP A 306 -5.48 15.55 -8.64
N ILE A 307 -4.51 15.97 -9.48
CA ILE A 307 -3.28 16.64 -9.02
C ILE A 307 -3.56 17.89 -8.16
N ALA A 308 -4.56 18.68 -8.54
CA ALA A 308 -4.95 19.91 -7.85
C ALA A 308 -6.07 19.72 -6.82
N ARG A 309 -6.62 18.50 -6.67
CA ARG A 309 -7.72 18.23 -5.74
C ARG A 309 -7.23 18.44 -4.29
N PRO A 310 -7.99 19.14 -3.41
CA PRO A 310 -7.63 19.27 -2.00
C PRO A 310 -7.42 17.92 -1.32
N PHE A 311 -6.51 17.87 -0.35
CA PHE A 311 -6.36 16.70 0.52
C PHE A 311 -7.40 16.77 1.63
N GLU A 312 -8.22 15.74 1.78
CA GLU A 312 -9.22 15.67 2.83
C GLU A 312 -8.99 14.46 3.73
N ALA A 313 -9.10 14.70 5.04
CA ALA A 313 -9.15 13.67 6.07
C ALA A 313 -10.60 13.25 6.33
N ASP A 314 -10.80 12.21 7.11
CA ASP A 314 -12.10 11.87 7.66
C ASP A 314 -12.66 13.03 8.50
N MET A 315 -13.93 13.35 8.31
CA MET A 315 -14.64 14.45 8.97
C MET A 315 -15.72 13.96 9.93
N SER A 316 -15.84 12.66 10.10
CA SER A 316 -16.75 12.04 11.06
C SER A 316 -16.09 11.70 12.40
N GLY A 317 -14.82 11.36 12.38
CA GLY A 317 -14.08 10.80 13.51
C GLY A 317 -14.28 9.30 13.68
N LEU A 318 -14.81 8.60 12.68
CA LEU A 318 -15.02 7.15 12.71
C LEU A 318 -13.79 6.39 12.21
N GLY A 319 -13.24 5.51 13.03
CA GLY A 319 -12.38 4.42 12.57
C GLY A 319 -13.24 3.22 12.20
N LEU A 320 -13.23 2.82 10.92
CA LEU A 320 -14.06 1.76 10.39
C LEU A 320 -13.23 0.56 9.94
N ALA A 321 -13.74 -0.64 10.13
CA ALA A 321 -13.20 -1.87 9.57
C ALA A 321 -14.32 -2.83 9.17
N THR A 322 -13.96 -3.85 8.42
CA THR A 322 -14.87 -4.96 8.09
C THR A 322 -14.28 -6.27 8.59
N ALA A 323 -15.00 -7.37 8.41
CA ALA A 323 -14.51 -8.69 8.81
C ALA A 323 -14.77 -9.74 7.72
N PRO A 324 -13.86 -10.73 7.59
CA PRO A 324 -14.12 -11.88 6.74
C PRO A 324 -15.37 -12.65 7.23
N PRO A 325 -16.00 -13.50 6.39
CA PRO A 325 -15.50 -13.88 5.05
C PRO A 325 -15.92 -12.92 3.93
N ASP A 326 -16.98 -12.14 4.08
CA ASP A 326 -17.60 -11.36 3.02
C ASP A 326 -17.23 -9.87 3.01
N PHE A 327 -16.62 -9.37 4.08
CA PHE A 327 -16.23 -7.97 4.27
C PHE A 327 -17.39 -6.97 4.11
N ARG A 328 -18.63 -7.40 4.34
CA ARG A 328 -19.84 -6.58 4.18
C ARG A 328 -20.25 -5.88 5.46
N ARG A 329 -19.90 -6.45 6.62
CA ARG A 329 -20.23 -5.85 7.92
C ARG A 329 -19.22 -4.77 8.26
N VAL A 330 -19.72 -3.53 8.34
CA VAL A 330 -18.90 -2.36 8.69
C VAL A 330 -19.00 -2.08 10.17
N THR A 331 -17.90 -2.27 10.90
CA THR A 331 -17.83 -2.06 12.35
C THR A 331 -17.06 -0.78 12.67
N VAL A 332 -17.55 -0.02 13.62
CA VAL A 332 -16.87 1.10 14.25
C VAL A 332 -15.80 0.53 15.19
N VAL A 333 -14.54 0.59 14.82
CA VAL A 333 -13.41 0.09 15.64
C VAL A 333 -12.84 1.18 16.55
N ARG A 334 -13.19 2.44 16.28
CA ARG A 334 -12.75 3.59 17.08
C ARG A 334 -13.66 4.78 16.80
N VAL A 335 -13.82 5.63 17.84
CA VAL A 335 -14.38 6.98 17.74
C VAL A 335 -13.33 7.95 18.24
N VAL A 336 -13.09 9.05 17.51
CA VAL A 336 -12.11 10.08 17.85
C VAL A 336 -12.71 11.06 18.85
N ASP A 337 -11.95 11.44 19.86
CA ASP A 337 -12.38 12.42 20.88
C ASP A 337 -12.70 13.77 20.25
N GLY A 338 -13.78 14.42 20.70
CA GLY A 338 -14.25 15.70 20.19
C GLY A 338 -14.72 15.68 18.72
N SER A 339 -15.00 14.50 18.20
CA SER A 339 -15.47 14.32 16.83
C SER A 339 -17.01 14.35 16.72
N PRO A 340 -17.55 14.62 15.53
CA PRO A 340 -18.98 14.49 15.25
C PRO A 340 -19.58 13.12 15.64
N ALA A 341 -18.84 12.06 15.42
CA ALA A 341 -19.28 10.71 15.79
C ALA A 341 -19.46 10.54 17.31
N LEU A 342 -18.51 11.06 18.10
CA LEU A 342 -18.63 11.04 19.56
C LEU A 342 -19.82 11.88 20.03
N GLU A 343 -20.00 13.06 19.48
CA GLU A 343 -21.09 13.98 19.79
C GLU A 343 -22.47 13.37 19.43
N SER A 344 -22.52 12.54 18.38
CA SER A 344 -23.74 11.81 17.98
C SER A 344 -24.01 10.56 18.82
N GLY A 345 -23.13 10.19 19.78
CA GLY A 345 -23.29 9.03 20.65
C GLY A 345 -22.89 7.70 20.02
N ILE A 346 -22.13 7.72 18.90
CA ILE A 346 -21.57 6.51 18.30
C ILE A 346 -20.45 5.97 19.18
N GLN A 347 -20.36 4.64 19.29
CA GLN A 347 -19.37 3.96 20.13
C GLN A 347 -18.57 2.93 19.35
N ALA A 348 -17.36 2.64 19.83
CA ALA A 348 -16.61 1.50 19.31
C ALA A 348 -17.37 0.21 19.59
N GLY A 349 -17.44 -0.68 18.61
CA GLY A 349 -18.23 -1.91 18.61
C GLY A 349 -19.58 -1.77 17.91
N ASP A 350 -20.05 -0.56 17.60
CA ASP A 350 -21.26 -0.41 16.78
C ASP A 350 -21.04 -0.97 15.38
N GLU A 351 -22.04 -1.64 14.83
CA GLU A 351 -22.09 -2.05 13.43
C GLU A 351 -22.97 -1.08 12.66
N ILE A 352 -22.45 -0.50 11.58
CA ILE A 352 -23.23 0.36 10.68
C ILE A 352 -24.05 -0.56 9.76
N GLU A 353 -25.38 -0.61 9.97
CA GLU A 353 -26.27 -1.40 9.12
C GLU A 353 -26.62 -0.65 7.83
N SER A 354 -26.95 0.64 7.94
CA SER A 354 -27.27 1.46 6.75
C SER A 354 -26.81 2.92 6.91
N VAL A 355 -26.63 3.59 5.77
CA VAL A 355 -26.38 5.03 5.66
C VAL A 355 -27.39 5.61 4.67
N ASP A 356 -28.24 6.53 5.11
CA ASP A 356 -29.34 7.12 4.34
C ASP A 356 -30.24 6.06 3.67
N GLY A 357 -30.51 4.97 4.39
CA GLY A 357 -31.35 3.85 3.94
C GLY A 357 -30.65 2.86 3.01
N THR A 358 -29.38 3.11 2.61
CA THR A 358 -28.62 2.13 1.81
C THR A 358 -27.79 1.25 2.74
N PRO A 359 -27.88 -0.11 2.62
CA PRO A 359 -27.09 -1.02 3.43
C PRO A 359 -25.58 -0.73 3.32
N ALA A 360 -24.88 -0.65 4.45
CA ALA A 360 -23.46 -0.32 4.49
C ALA A 360 -22.57 -1.30 3.70
N GLY A 361 -22.96 -2.58 3.69
CA GLY A 361 -22.28 -3.62 2.90
C GLY A 361 -22.45 -3.49 1.37
N GLU A 362 -23.46 -2.76 0.90
CA GLU A 362 -23.66 -2.44 -0.51
C GLU A 362 -22.86 -1.19 -0.91
N ILE A 363 -22.79 -0.20 -0.02
CA ILE A 363 -21.93 0.96 -0.22
C ILE A 363 -20.46 0.53 -0.28
N GLY A 364 -20.05 -0.37 0.62
CA GLY A 364 -18.68 -0.83 0.79
C GLY A 364 -17.82 0.17 1.58
N LEU A 365 -16.81 -0.37 2.27
CA LEU A 365 -15.99 0.41 3.21
C LEU A 365 -15.25 1.58 2.54
N ALA A 366 -14.73 1.38 1.33
CA ALA A 366 -13.97 2.41 0.62
C ALA A 366 -14.86 3.61 0.24
N ALA A 367 -16.03 3.36 -0.36
CA ALA A 367 -16.97 4.40 -0.74
C ALA A 367 -17.55 5.14 0.48
N LEU A 368 -17.82 4.40 1.57
CA LEU A 368 -18.27 5.01 2.82
C LEU A 368 -17.20 5.96 3.39
N ARG A 369 -15.93 5.56 3.41
CA ARG A 369 -14.83 6.43 3.84
C ARG A 369 -14.69 7.69 2.98
N GLU A 370 -14.86 7.59 1.66
CA GLU A 370 -14.83 8.79 0.80
C GLU A 370 -16.00 9.73 1.09
N ARG A 371 -17.18 9.18 1.39
CA ARG A 371 -18.33 9.98 1.79
C ARG A 371 -18.13 10.72 3.11
N LEU A 372 -17.43 10.08 4.07
CA LEU A 372 -17.11 10.70 5.37
C LEU A 372 -16.03 11.79 5.30
N LYS A 373 -15.43 12.04 4.14
CA LYS A 373 -14.50 13.16 3.89
C LYS A 373 -15.20 14.42 3.36
N LEU A 374 -16.49 14.38 3.14
CA LEU A 374 -17.26 15.54 2.66
C LEU A 374 -17.69 16.38 3.87
N ASP A 375 -17.40 17.69 3.82
CA ASP A 375 -17.71 18.61 4.90
C ASP A 375 -19.21 18.96 4.92
N GLY A 376 -19.79 19.08 6.12
CA GLY A 376 -21.17 19.53 6.32
C GLY A 376 -22.24 18.54 5.85
N GLN A 377 -21.91 17.26 5.64
CA GLN A 377 -22.90 16.25 5.26
C GLN A 377 -23.73 15.82 6.46
N ASP A 378 -25.05 15.84 6.30
CA ASP A 378 -25.99 15.24 7.25
C ASP A 378 -26.27 13.81 6.80
N LEU A 379 -25.81 12.82 7.58
CA LEU A 379 -25.94 11.40 7.31
C LEU A 379 -26.90 10.78 8.34
N ARG A 380 -27.90 10.06 7.88
CA ARG A 380 -28.74 9.23 8.74
C ARG A 380 -28.13 7.83 8.82
N LEU A 381 -27.74 7.42 10.03
CA LEU A 381 -27.14 6.13 10.28
C LEU A 381 -28.12 5.23 11.04
N GLU A 382 -28.23 4.00 10.60
CA GLU A 382 -28.81 2.91 11.39
C GLU A 382 -27.67 2.03 11.89
N LEU A 383 -27.57 1.88 13.19
CA LEU A 383 -26.51 1.15 13.87
C LEU A 383 -27.11 -0.04 14.62
N ARG A 384 -26.29 -1.08 14.76
CA ARG A 384 -26.55 -2.17 15.70
C ARG A 384 -25.50 -2.16 16.82
N ARG A 385 -25.98 -2.05 18.05
CA ARG A 385 -25.19 -2.11 19.29
C ARG A 385 -25.62 -3.31 20.11
N GLY A 386 -24.88 -4.41 20.02
CA GLY A 386 -25.33 -5.69 20.56
C GLY A 386 -26.62 -6.15 19.89
N THR A 387 -27.73 -6.18 20.64
CA THR A 387 -29.06 -6.54 20.12
C THR A 387 -29.94 -5.34 19.75
N GLU A 388 -29.53 -4.13 20.11
CA GLU A 388 -30.30 -2.91 19.89
C GLU A 388 -30.03 -2.30 18.52
N ARG A 389 -31.09 -1.76 17.89
CA ARG A 389 -31.00 -0.91 16.70
C ARG A 389 -31.17 0.54 17.12
N ILE A 390 -30.22 1.37 16.67
CA ILE A 390 -30.13 2.78 17.01
C ILE A 390 -30.13 3.57 15.71
N ALA A 391 -31.08 4.49 15.57
CA ALA A 391 -31.09 5.45 14.48
C ALA A 391 -30.58 6.81 15.00
N LEU A 392 -29.60 7.40 14.31
CA LEU A 392 -29.06 8.70 14.68
C LEU A 392 -28.65 9.51 13.43
N ALA A 393 -28.45 10.80 13.64
CA ALA A 393 -27.90 11.69 12.64
C ALA A 393 -26.44 12.03 12.96
N LEU A 394 -25.58 11.98 11.94
CA LEU A 394 -24.18 12.36 12.00
C LEU A 394 -23.95 13.51 11.03
N ARG A 395 -23.53 14.67 11.52
CA ARG A 395 -23.12 15.79 10.66
C ARG A 395 -21.61 15.87 10.63
N THR A 396 -21.02 15.63 9.45
CA THR A 396 -19.58 15.73 9.26
C THR A 396 -19.09 17.16 9.38
N ARG A 397 -17.89 17.38 9.91
CA ARG A 397 -17.20 18.68 9.93
C ARG A 397 -15.70 18.54 9.85
N ARG A 398 -15.04 19.49 9.25
CA ARG A 398 -13.58 19.52 9.17
C ARG A 398 -12.95 19.64 10.56
N MET A 399 -12.11 18.66 10.92
CA MET A 399 -11.45 18.60 12.23
C MET A 399 -10.01 19.14 12.18
N ILE A 400 -9.32 19.01 11.00
CA ILE A 400 -7.95 19.48 10.77
C ILE A 400 -7.80 20.19 9.42
#